data_c6a11aef42ca7ec3c07781a7778c1c8a
#
_entry.id   c6a11aef42ca7ec3c07781a7778c1c8a
#
_cell.length_a   1.000
_cell.length_b   1.000
_cell.length_c   1.000
_cell.angle_alpha   90.00
_cell.angle_beta   90.00
_cell.angle_gamma   90.00
#
_symmetry.space_group_name_H-M   'P 1'
#
loop_
_entity.id
_entity.type
_entity.pdbx_description
1 polymer ?
#
loop_
_entity_poly.entity_id
_entity_poly.type
_entity_poly.pdbx_seq_one_letter_code
_entity_poly.pdbx_strand_id
1 'polypeptide(L)'
;MLLRFLFFVIFFVGCNAHSKDVIDQIIVDEAKLLINRGLNSNIGFEIVESLTTEVGPRLAGTEAEKRARDWGEKKFKELEFSNIRSEPFSVDHWERRHEHVHIISPFPQNLVVTTLGGSVSTPTGGLSGDIVSFPTLQALKDAPLSGLEGKVVFVDEYMTRTQGGSGYGIAVKKRSGAANEAGKRGAIAALIRSVGTDHHRFAHTGQMTYAKDVKKVPVAALSAPDADQLQRALERGDVKVKLSLHVEAKGKVESGNVIAEIPGLTDEIVLIGAHLDSWDLGTGAIDDGAGIGITVGAAKLIMDLNKVPKRTIRVVMF
;
A
#
# COMPACT_ATOMS: atom_id res chain seq x y z
N MET A 1 -39.51 -81.52 -2.77
CA MET A 1 -40.23 -80.27 -3.21
C MET A 1 -39.56 -79.07 -2.58
N LEU A 2 -38.60 -78.47 -3.30
CA LEU A 2 -37.74 -77.38 -2.81
C LEU A 2 -38.25 -76.06 -3.37
N LEU A 3 -38.75 -75.18 -2.50
CA LEU A 3 -39.23 -73.85 -2.85
C LEU A 3 -38.05 -72.88 -2.78
N ARG A 4 -37.60 -72.35 -3.94
CA ARG A 4 -36.57 -71.30 -4.01
C ARG A 4 -37.22 -69.94 -3.89
N PHE A 5 -36.90 -69.23 -2.82
CA PHE A 5 -37.21 -67.78 -2.66
C PHE A 5 -36.15 -66.95 -3.39
N LEU A 6 -36.62 -66.17 -4.37
CA LEU A 6 -35.77 -65.20 -5.09
C LEU A 6 -35.88 -63.87 -4.39
N PHE A 7 -34.78 -63.37 -3.75
CA PHE A 7 -34.73 -62.04 -3.18
C PHE A 7 -34.34 -61.04 -4.28
N PHE A 8 -35.27 -60.14 -4.62
CA PHE A 8 -34.99 -58.97 -5.46
C PHE A 8 -34.44 -57.86 -4.59
N VAL A 9 -33.13 -57.52 -4.74
CA VAL A 9 -32.54 -56.33 -4.11
C VAL A 9 -32.71 -55.18 -5.09
N ILE A 10 -33.61 -54.23 -4.77
CA ILE A 10 -33.76 -52.99 -5.52
C ILE A 10 -32.69 -51.99 -5.02
N PHE A 11 -31.65 -51.74 -5.84
CA PHE A 11 -30.72 -50.66 -5.60
C PHE A 11 -31.37 -49.33 -5.97
N PHE A 12 -31.75 -48.54 -4.95
CA PHE A 12 -32.06 -47.11 -5.16
C PHE A 12 -30.74 -46.36 -5.39
N VAL A 13 -30.42 -46.06 -6.65
CA VAL A 13 -29.39 -45.07 -6.98
C VAL A 13 -30.03 -43.71 -6.73
N GLY A 14 -29.73 -43.16 -5.58
CA GLY A 14 -30.08 -41.76 -5.28
C GLY A 14 -29.25 -40.86 -6.21
N CYS A 15 -29.85 -40.34 -7.27
CA CYS A 15 -29.33 -39.20 -8.00
C CYS A 15 -29.35 -37.98 -7.06
N ASN A 16 -28.20 -37.66 -6.43
CA ASN A 16 -27.97 -36.34 -5.88
C ASN A 16 -27.88 -35.36 -7.06
N ALA A 17 -29.05 -34.84 -7.46
CA ALA A 17 -29.09 -33.66 -8.31
C ALA A 17 -28.55 -32.49 -7.46
N HIS A 18 -27.28 -32.12 -7.67
CA HIS A 18 -26.77 -30.81 -7.27
C HIS A 18 -27.63 -29.80 -8.04
N SER A 19 -28.58 -29.17 -7.37
CA SER A 19 -29.21 -27.99 -7.91
C SER A 19 -28.08 -26.97 -8.11
N LYS A 20 -27.67 -26.74 -9.35
CA LYS A 20 -26.93 -25.53 -9.68
C LYS A 20 -27.86 -24.39 -9.29
N ASP A 21 -27.46 -23.58 -8.31
CA ASP A 21 -28.16 -22.34 -8.02
C ASP A 21 -28.17 -21.52 -9.33
N VAL A 22 -29.30 -21.58 -10.00
CA VAL A 22 -29.49 -20.82 -11.26
C VAL A 22 -29.72 -19.38 -10.83
N ILE A 23 -28.74 -18.50 -11.12
CA ILE A 23 -28.91 -17.05 -10.88
C ILE A 23 -30.15 -16.60 -11.69
N ASP A 24 -31.04 -15.87 -11.05
CA ASP A 24 -32.22 -15.31 -11.69
C ASP A 24 -31.81 -14.48 -12.94
N GLN A 25 -32.50 -14.74 -14.05
CA GLN A 25 -32.23 -14.06 -15.32
C GLN A 25 -32.32 -12.52 -15.20
N ILE A 26 -33.21 -12.04 -14.34
CA ILE A 26 -33.34 -10.60 -14.05
C ILE A 26 -32.03 -10.04 -13.48
N ILE A 27 -31.39 -10.75 -12.54
CA ILE A 27 -30.10 -10.34 -11.96
C ILE A 27 -28.99 -10.35 -13.03
N VAL A 28 -28.99 -11.36 -13.90
CA VAL A 28 -28.03 -11.45 -15.01
C VAL A 28 -28.18 -10.28 -15.97
N ASP A 29 -29.40 -9.90 -16.30
CA ASP A 29 -29.66 -8.82 -17.25
C ASP A 29 -29.36 -7.43 -16.62
N GLU A 30 -29.64 -7.24 -15.33
CA GLU A 30 -29.23 -6.04 -14.57
C GLU A 30 -27.70 -5.94 -14.51
N ALA A 31 -27.00 -7.04 -14.24
CA ALA A 31 -25.53 -7.06 -14.21
C ALA A 31 -24.93 -6.70 -15.58
N LYS A 32 -25.48 -7.23 -16.68
CA LYS A 32 -25.07 -6.86 -18.05
C LYS A 32 -25.29 -5.38 -18.34
N LEU A 33 -26.45 -4.83 -17.91
CA LEU A 33 -26.75 -3.41 -18.05
C LEU A 33 -25.72 -2.55 -17.31
N LEU A 34 -25.39 -2.89 -16.04
CA LEU A 34 -24.40 -2.18 -15.25
C LEU A 34 -23.00 -2.27 -15.86
N ILE A 35 -22.58 -3.45 -16.33
CA ILE A 35 -21.31 -3.63 -17.03
C ILE A 35 -21.26 -2.73 -18.28
N ASN A 36 -22.30 -2.73 -19.10
CA ASN A 36 -22.34 -1.90 -20.30
C ASN A 36 -22.30 -0.40 -19.97
N ARG A 37 -23.03 0.05 -18.95
CA ARG A 37 -22.97 1.44 -18.47
C ARG A 37 -21.57 1.78 -17.97
N GLY A 38 -20.94 0.90 -17.18
CA GLY A 38 -19.58 1.11 -16.66
C GLY A 38 -18.53 1.23 -17.75
N LEU A 39 -18.62 0.39 -18.78
CA LEU A 39 -17.70 0.43 -19.93
C LEU A 39 -17.84 1.71 -20.79
N ASN A 40 -19.01 2.38 -20.73
CA ASN A 40 -19.29 3.61 -21.48
C ASN A 40 -19.35 4.87 -20.58
N SER A 41 -18.93 4.76 -19.30
CA SER A 41 -18.92 5.87 -18.34
C SER A 41 -17.50 6.24 -17.95
N ASN A 42 -17.23 7.52 -17.82
CA ASN A 42 -15.96 8.05 -17.34
C ASN A 42 -15.98 8.36 -15.82
N ILE A 43 -17.08 8.08 -15.12
CA ILE A 43 -17.27 8.53 -13.74
C ILE A 43 -16.14 8.09 -12.80
N GLY A 44 -15.65 6.86 -12.92
CA GLY A 44 -14.52 6.39 -12.13
C GLY A 44 -13.25 7.19 -12.37
N PHE A 45 -12.94 7.49 -13.63
CA PHE A 45 -11.81 8.31 -14.02
C PHE A 45 -11.97 9.77 -13.52
N GLU A 46 -13.15 10.37 -13.70
CA GLU A 46 -13.43 11.74 -13.25
C GLU A 46 -13.28 11.90 -11.73
N ILE A 47 -13.65 10.88 -10.95
CA ILE A 47 -13.45 10.85 -9.50
C ILE A 47 -11.95 10.82 -9.18
N VAL A 48 -11.16 9.96 -9.84
CA VAL A 48 -9.70 9.87 -9.65
C VAL A 48 -9.03 11.17 -10.07
N GLU A 49 -9.38 11.73 -11.22
CA GLU A 49 -8.84 13.00 -11.72
C GLU A 49 -9.11 14.14 -10.71
N SER A 50 -10.34 14.25 -10.23
CA SER A 50 -10.73 15.25 -9.21
C SER A 50 -9.90 15.08 -7.91
N LEU A 51 -9.81 13.86 -7.36
CA LEU A 51 -9.05 13.58 -6.15
C LEU A 51 -7.56 13.92 -6.31
N THR A 52 -6.96 13.52 -7.41
CA THR A 52 -5.52 13.71 -7.65
C THR A 52 -5.15 15.14 -8.04
N THR A 53 -6.10 15.90 -8.59
CA THR A 53 -5.90 17.30 -9.01
C THR A 53 -6.24 18.28 -7.89
N GLU A 54 -7.35 18.07 -7.18
CA GLU A 54 -7.84 19.00 -6.16
C GLU A 54 -7.17 18.79 -4.80
N VAL A 55 -6.73 17.55 -4.49
CA VAL A 55 -6.08 17.18 -3.24
C VAL A 55 -4.62 16.79 -3.44
N GLY A 56 -4.34 15.86 -4.36
CA GLY A 56 -3.00 15.34 -4.62
C GLY A 56 -2.50 14.35 -3.57
N PRO A 57 -1.18 14.39 -3.21
CA PRO A 57 -0.61 13.57 -2.14
C PRO A 57 -1.30 13.82 -0.81
N ARG A 58 -1.67 12.75 -0.09
CA ARG A 58 -2.56 12.84 1.08
C ARG A 58 -2.26 11.78 2.13
N LEU A 59 -1.05 11.86 2.69
CA LEU A 59 -0.57 10.92 3.71
C LEU A 59 -1.45 10.99 4.96
N ALA A 60 -1.83 9.83 5.49
CA ALA A 60 -2.70 9.70 6.66
C ALA A 60 -2.23 10.55 7.85
N GLY A 61 -3.16 11.24 8.50
CA GLY A 61 -2.90 12.10 9.65
C GLY A 61 -2.27 13.45 9.31
N THR A 62 -2.21 13.85 8.04
CA THR A 62 -1.74 15.18 7.61
C THR A 62 -2.90 16.10 7.23
N GLU A 63 -2.61 17.40 7.11
CA GLU A 63 -3.59 18.38 6.61
C GLU A 63 -4.08 18.04 5.18
N ALA A 64 -3.25 17.36 4.39
CA ALA A 64 -3.65 16.92 3.05
C ALA A 64 -4.69 15.79 3.10
N GLU A 65 -4.55 14.86 4.03
CA GLU A 65 -5.55 13.80 4.26
C GLU A 65 -6.87 14.41 4.78
N LYS A 66 -6.78 15.41 5.68
CA LYS A 66 -7.98 16.15 6.11
C LYS A 66 -8.71 16.80 4.93
N ARG A 67 -7.98 17.45 4.01
CA ARG A 67 -8.59 18.00 2.78
C ARG A 67 -9.21 16.90 1.91
N ALA A 68 -8.62 15.70 1.89
CA ALA A 68 -9.19 14.55 1.17
C ALA A 68 -10.53 14.09 1.78
N ARG A 69 -10.63 14.06 3.11
CA ARG A 69 -11.92 13.76 3.79
C ARG A 69 -12.99 14.82 3.46
N ASP A 70 -12.64 16.11 3.55
CA ASP A 70 -13.54 17.20 3.19
C ASP A 70 -13.97 17.11 1.71
N TRP A 71 -13.04 16.77 0.80
CA TRP A 71 -13.32 16.47 -0.60
C TRP A 71 -14.26 15.26 -0.75
N GLY A 72 -14.04 14.19 -0.02
CA GLY A 72 -14.87 12.97 -0.06
C GLY A 72 -16.32 13.25 0.33
N GLU A 73 -16.54 14.00 1.43
CA GLU A 73 -17.90 14.41 1.83
C GLU A 73 -18.58 15.27 0.75
N LYS A 74 -17.83 16.23 0.18
CA LYS A 74 -18.33 17.08 -0.91
C LYS A 74 -18.68 16.25 -2.13
N LYS A 75 -17.81 15.31 -2.51
CA LYS A 75 -18.00 14.43 -3.67
C LYS A 75 -19.23 13.54 -3.51
N PHE A 76 -19.44 12.95 -2.33
CA PHE A 76 -20.67 12.20 -2.06
C PHE A 76 -21.94 13.05 -2.15
N LYS A 77 -21.89 14.33 -1.69
CA LYS A 77 -23.02 15.27 -1.84
C LYS A 77 -23.30 15.58 -3.32
N GLU A 78 -22.25 15.87 -4.10
CA GLU A 78 -22.36 16.14 -5.55
C GLU A 78 -22.95 14.95 -6.32
N LEU A 79 -22.65 13.72 -5.88
CA LEU A 79 -23.15 12.48 -6.46
C LEU A 79 -24.50 12.02 -5.88
N GLU A 80 -25.10 12.82 -4.98
CA GLU A 80 -26.44 12.61 -4.39
C GLU A 80 -26.55 11.36 -3.50
N PHE A 81 -25.45 10.92 -2.87
CA PHE A 81 -25.49 9.87 -1.86
C PHE A 81 -26.22 10.33 -0.59
N SER A 82 -26.73 9.38 0.18
CA SER A 82 -27.42 9.61 1.46
C SER A 82 -26.51 9.31 2.65
N ASN A 83 -26.94 9.72 3.85
CA ASN A 83 -26.30 9.37 5.14
C ASN A 83 -24.81 9.65 5.19
N ILE A 84 -24.40 10.79 4.59
CA ILE A 84 -22.99 11.19 4.48
C ILE A 84 -22.48 11.62 5.85
N ARG A 85 -21.35 11.06 6.27
CA ARG A 85 -20.70 11.37 7.55
C ARG A 85 -19.22 11.01 7.53
N SER A 86 -18.47 11.63 8.43
CA SER A 86 -17.10 11.25 8.76
C SER A 86 -17.08 10.54 10.13
N GLU A 87 -16.41 9.39 10.22
CA GLU A 87 -16.20 8.66 11.48
C GLU A 87 -14.73 8.83 11.89
N PRO A 88 -14.43 9.65 12.94
CA PRO A 88 -13.07 9.96 13.32
C PRO A 88 -12.39 8.82 14.07
N PHE A 89 -11.09 8.68 13.89
CA PHE A 89 -10.21 7.82 14.70
C PHE A 89 -8.81 8.45 14.78
N SER A 90 -7.91 7.86 15.58
CA SER A 90 -6.57 8.39 15.77
C SER A 90 -5.52 7.54 15.09
N VAL A 91 -4.59 8.19 14.39
CA VAL A 91 -3.40 7.58 13.78
C VAL A 91 -2.13 8.18 14.34
N ASP A 92 -1.00 7.50 14.19
CA ASP A 92 0.31 8.06 14.49
C ASP A 92 0.75 8.96 13.34
N HIS A 93 0.97 10.24 13.65
CA HIS A 93 1.49 11.20 12.68
C HIS A 93 2.93 10.90 12.33
N TRP A 94 3.24 10.84 11.04
CA TRP A 94 4.58 10.81 10.51
C TRP A 94 4.61 11.57 9.18
N GLU A 95 5.58 12.44 8.99
CA GLU A 95 5.68 13.26 7.79
C GLU A 95 7.14 13.48 7.41
N ARG A 96 7.45 13.33 6.15
CA ARG A 96 8.76 13.57 5.55
C ARG A 96 8.98 15.08 5.41
N ARG A 97 10.20 15.57 5.75
CA ARG A 97 10.52 16.99 5.65
C ARG A 97 11.69 17.24 4.70
N HIS A 98 12.81 16.62 4.97
CA HIS A 98 14.02 16.79 4.18
C HIS A 98 14.76 15.46 4.08
N GLU A 99 15.25 15.16 2.89
CA GLU A 99 16.03 13.95 2.66
C GLU A 99 17.13 14.19 1.63
N HIS A 100 18.35 13.87 2.03
CA HIS A 100 19.51 13.98 1.19
C HIS A 100 20.54 12.92 1.55
N VAL A 101 20.99 12.18 0.54
CA VAL A 101 22.09 11.20 0.67
C VAL A 101 23.08 11.43 -0.45
N HIS A 102 24.36 11.43 -0.12
CA HIS A 102 25.42 11.53 -1.11
C HIS A 102 26.63 10.72 -0.72
N ILE A 103 27.35 10.24 -1.71
CA ILE A 103 28.68 9.67 -1.55
C ILE A 103 29.65 10.83 -1.25
N ILE A 104 30.46 10.72 -0.18
CA ILE A 104 31.49 11.69 0.16
C ILE A 104 32.81 11.31 -0.51
N SER A 105 33.13 10.02 -0.46
CA SER A 105 34.38 9.47 -1.03
C SER A 105 34.18 8.05 -1.50
N PRO A 106 34.95 7.53 -2.45
CA PRO A 106 36.01 8.25 -3.21
C PRO A 106 35.45 9.08 -4.38
N PHE A 107 34.20 8.86 -4.81
CA PHE A 107 33.56 9.47 -5.99
C PHE A 107 32.35 10.29 -5.59
N PRO A 108 32.50 11.57 -5.16
CA PRO A 108 31.38 12.36 -4.62
C PRO A 108 30.25 12.55 -5.61
N GLN A 109 29.02 12.17 -5.22
CA GLN A 109 27.82 12.37 -6.02
C GLN A 109 26.55 12.18 -5.19
N ASN A 110 25.48 12.84 -5.60
CA ASN A 110 24.18 12.73 -4.97
C ASN A 110 23.48 11.43 -5.37
N LEU A 111 22.78 10.83 -4.41
CA LEU A 111 21.93 9.66 -4.62
C LEU A 111 20.47 10.07 -4.38
N VAL A 112 19.58 9.69 -5.30
CA VAL A 112 18.13 9.88 -5.13
C VAL A 112 17.61 8.88 -4.12
N VAL A 113 17.00 9.40 -3.07
CA VAL A 113 16.60 8.63 -1.89
C VAL A 113 15.22 9.05 -1.44
N THR A 114 14.52 8.15 -0.75
CA THR A 114 13.35 8.49 0.04
C THR A 114 13.37 7.78 1.39
N THR A 115 13.10 8.53 2.46
CA THR A 115 12.97 8.00 3.82
C THR A 115 11.72 7.14 3.93
N LEU A 116 11.83 5.95 4.51
CA LEU A 116 10.69 5.06 4.67
C LEU A 116 9.74 5.56 5.77
N GLY A 117 8.44 5.36 5.56
CA GLY A 117 7.39 5.72 6.50
C GLY A 117 7.60 5.04 7.87
N GLY A 118 7.59 5.83 8.94
CA GLY A 118 7.90 5.37 10.30
C GLY A 118 9.38 5.39 10.67
N SER A 119 10.30 5.73 9.74
CA SER A 119 11.71 5.93 10.04
C SER A 119 11.93 7.10 11.01
N VAL A 120 13.05 7.07 11.73
CA VAL A 120 13.51 8.19 12.56
C VAL A 120 14.42 9.13 11.78
N SER A 121 14.56 10.38 12.25
CA SER A 121 15.49 11.36 11.72
C SER A 121 16.95 10.99 11.99
N THR A 122 17.86 11.49 11.16
CA THR A 122 19.27 11.60 11.52
C THR A 122 19.45 12.70 12.60
N PRO A 123 20.55 12.69 13.38
CA PRO A 123 20.91 13.85 14.22
C PRO A 123 21.07 15.13 13.39
N THR A 124 20.98 16.28 14.07
CA THR A 124 21.28 17.58 13.48
C THR A 124 22.68 17.56 12.85
N GLY A 125 22.78 17.97 11.57
CA GLY A 125 24.02 17.89 10.79
C GLY A 125 24.23 16.59 10.03
N GLY A 126 23.33 15.60 10.21
CA GLY A 126 23.35 14.33 9.50
C GLY A 126 24.25 13.27 10.13
N LEU A 127 24.39 12.15 9.42
CA LEU A 127 25.27 11.02 9.75
C LEU A 127 26.25 10.78 8.60
N SER A 128 27.47 10.38 8.93
CA SER A 128 28.45 9.92 7.94
C SER A 128 29.02 8.57 8.36
N GLY A 129 29.13 7.64 7.44
CA GLY A 129 29.66 6.30 7.71
C GLY A 129 30.07 5.59 6.43
N ASP A 130 30.93 4.60 6.59
CA ASP A 130 31.30 3.71 5.50
C ASP A 130 30.17 2.73 5.25
N ILE A 131 29.94 2.39 3.97
CA ILE A 131 28.91 1.43 3.55
C ILE A 131 29.40 -0.01 3.76
N VAL A 132 28.53 -0.84 4.31
CA VAL A 132 28.65 -2.30 4.25
C VAL A 132 27.42 -2.83 3.49
N SER A 133 27.67 -3.42 2.30
CA SER A 133 26.64 -3.90 1.41
C SER A 133 26.31 -5.38 1.65
N PHE A 134 25.04 -5.71 1.57
CA PHE A 134 24.52 -7.06 1.64
C PHE A 134 23.61 -7.33 0.42
N PRO A 135 23.83 -8.42 -0.32
CA PRO A 135 23.06 -8.71 -1.53
C PRO A 135 21.58 -9.05 -1.24
N THR A 136 21.27 -9.46 -0.01
CA THR A 136 19.90 -9.79 0.42
C THR A 136 19.70 -9.44 1.89
N LEU A 137 18.45 -9.30 2.31
CA LEU A 137 18.10 -9.18 3.73
C LEU A 137 18.58 -10.41 4.52
N GLN A 138 18.51 -11.60 3.92
CA GLN A 138 18.97 -12.83 4.57
C GLN A 138 20.48 -12.80 4.85
N ALA A 139 21.28 -12.33 3.89
CA ALA A 139 22.72 -12.18 4.10
C ALA A 139 23.05 -11.23 5.26
N LEU A 140 22.29 -10.15 5.44
CA LEU A 140 22.40 -9.28 6.61
C LEU A 140 22.02 -9.98 7.90
N LYS A 141 20.98 -10.80 7.92
CA LYS A 141 20.56 -11.59 9.10
C LYS A 141 21.59 -12.63 9.51
N ASP A 142 22.27 -13.22 8.54
CA ASP A 142 23.29 -14.25 8.77
C ASP A 142 24.65 -13.67 9.17
N ALA A 143 24.83 -12.35 9.02
CA ALA A 143 26.06 -11.64 9.42
C ALA A 143 26.22 -11.63 10.96
N PRO A 144 27.47 -11.59 11.48
CA PRO A 144 27.73 -11.47 12.90
C PRO A 144 26.99 -10.28 13.55
N LEU A 145 26.67 -10.39 14.84
CA LEU A 145 26.02 -9.30 15.59
C LEU A 145 26.96 -8.12 15.89
N SER A 146 28.25 -8.26 15.65
CA SER A 146 29.28 -7.22 15.83
C SER A 146 29.94 -6.89 14.49
N GLY A 147 30.59 -5.73 14.41
CA GLY A 147 31.38 -5.32 13.24
C GLY A 147 30.68 -4.34 12.30
N LEU A 148 29.47 -3.91 12.65
CA LEU A 148 28.75 -2.86 11.90
C LEU A 148 28.63 -1.54 12.68
N GLU A 149 29.33 -1.43 13.81
CA GLU A 149 29.34 -0.23 14.64
C GLU A 149 29.85 0.98 13.82
N GLY A 150 29.06 2.04 13.79
CA GLY A 150 29.40 3.25 13.04
C GLY A 150 29.27 3.13 11.51
N LYS A 151 28.84 1.99 10.98
CA LYS A 151 28.67 1.75 9.55
C LYS A 151 27.25 2.08 9.10
N VAL A 152 27.08 2.28 7.80
CA VAL A 152 25.79 2.37 7.12
C VAL A 152 25.55 1.05 6.38
N VAL A 153 24.50 0.34 6.72
CA VAL A 153 24.13 -0.90 6.04
C VAL A 153 23.45 -0.57 4.72
N PHE A 154 23.81 -1.27 3.64
CA PHE A 154 23.07 -1.23 2.38
C PHE A 154 22.58 -2.63 2.00
N VAL A 155 21.25 -2.79 1.89
CA VAL A 155 20.64 -4.04 1.42
C VAL A 155 20.25 -3.89 -0.04
N ASP A 156 21.03 -4.51 -0.92
CA ASP A 156 20.92 -4.39 -2.40
C ASP A 156 20.02 -5.50 -3.01
N GLU A 157 19.01 -5.95 -2.29
CA GLU A 157 18.13 -7.03 -2.71
C GLU A 157 17.19 -6.57 -3.83
N TYR A 158 17.24 -7.26 -4.98
CA TYR A 158 16.37 -7.02 -6.11
C TYR A 158 14.98 -7.63 -5.89
N MET A 159 13.94 -6.96 -6.39
CA MET A 159 12.61 -7.54 -6.50
C MET A 159 12.52 -8.38 -7.78
N THR A 160 12.20 -9.66 -7.65
CA THR A 160 11.95 -10.53 -8.81
C THR A 160 10.64 -10.13 -9.49
N ARG A 161 10.69 -9.88 -10.80
CA ARG A 161 9.49 -9.62 -11.59
C ARG A 161 8.75 -10.91 -11.87
N THR A 162 7.50 -11.00 -11.40
CA THR A 162 6.62 -12.15 -11.61
C THR A 162 5.25 -11.66 -12.10
N GLN A 163 4.56 -12.46 -12.90
CA GLN A 163 3.24 -12.11 -13.43
C GLN A 163 2.21 -11.89 -12.30
N GLY A 164 2.26 -12.68 -11.25
CA GLY A 164 1.35 -12.59 -10.09
C GLY A 164 1.81 -11.62 -9.00
N GLY A 165 2.90 -10.84 -9.20
CA GLY A 165 3.40 -9.90 -8.19
C GLY A 165 4.03 -10.54 -6.94
N SER A 166 4.21 -11.87 -6.89
CA SER A 166 4.71 -12.61 -5.70
C SER A 166 6.11 -12.17 -5.25
N GLY A 167 6.94 -11.64 -6.13
CA GLY A 167 8.25 -11.08 -5.80
C GLY A 167 8.18 -9.90 -4.81
N TYR A 168 7.06 -9.16 -4.79
CA TYR A 168 6.85 -8.07 -3.84
C TYR A 168 6.85 -8.57 -2.39
N GLY A 169 6.10 -9.64 -2.08
CA GLY A 169 6.00 -10.20 -0.73
C GLY A 169 7.34 -10.66 -0.12
N ILE A 170 8.35 -10.92 -0.97
CA ILE A 170 9.71 -11.23 -0.55
C ILE A 170 10.49 -9.92 -0.35
N ALA A 171 10.56 -9.09 -1.38
CA ALA A 171 11.39 -7.88 -1.40
C ALA A 171 10.95 -6.81 -0.38
N VAL A 172 9.66 -6.69 -0.09
CA VAL A 172 9.11 -5.70 0.86
C VAL A 172 9.62 -5.90 2.28
N LYS A 173 10.01 -7.13 2.67
CA LYS A 173 10.50 -7.45 4.01
C LYS A 173 11.75 -6.67 4.39
N LYS A 174 12.57 -6.23 3.42
CA LYS A 174 13.77 -5.42 3.68
C LYS A 174 13.45 -4.02 4.21
N ARG A 175 12.25 -3.47 3.99
CA ARG A 175 11.84 -2.16 4.52
C ARG A 175 12.00 -2.09 6.04
N SER A 176 11.37 -3.01 6.78
CA SER A 176 11.55 -3.12 8.22
C SER A 176 12.82 -3.90 8.61
N GLY A 177 13.12 -4.96 7.86
CA GLY A 177 14.22 -5.87 8.16
C GLY A 177 15.58 -5.21 8.16
N ALA A 178 15.87 -4.36 7.18
CA ALA A 178 17.19 -3.70 7.08
C ALA A 178 17.49 -2.82 8.29
N ALA A 179 16.55 -1.94 8.69
CA ALA A 179 16.73 -1.07 9.87
C ALA A 179 16.84 -1.86 11.17
N ASN A 180 16.01 -2.89 11.33
CA ASN A 180 16.03 -3.72 12.56
C ASN A 180 17.34 -4.52 12.66
N GLU A 181 17.79 -5.15 11.60
CA GLU A 181 19.03 -5.91 11.61
C GLU A 181 20.28 -5.01 11.72
N ALA A 182 20.25 -3.83 11.11
CA ALA A 182 21.27 -2.80 11.27
C ALA A 182 21.36 -2.31 12.72
N GLY A 183 20.22 -2.00 13.34
CA GLY A 183 20.16 -1.55 14.73
C GLY A 183 20.66 -2.59 15.74
N LYS A 184 20.36 -3.88 15.53
CA LYS A 184 20.89 -5.00 16.35
C LYS A 184 22.41 -5.10 16.30
N ARG A 185 23.05 -4.69 15.21
CA ARG A 185 24.49 -4.81 14.93
C ARG A 185 25.26 -3.51 15.14
N GLY A 186 24.63 -2.50 15.77
CA GLY A 186 25.28 -1.23 16.08
C GLY A 186 25.48 -0.30 14.91
N ALA A 187 24.95 -0.60 13.73
CA ALA A 187 24.99 0.32 12.59
C ALA A 187 24.28 1.64 12.91
N ILE A 188 24.62 2.70 12.17
CA ILE A 188 24.09 4.06 12.41
C ILE A 188 22.95 4.43 11.48
N ALA A 189 22.81 3.75 10.35
CA ALA A 189 21.72 3.91 9.39
C ALA A 189 21.59 2.67 8.50
N ALA A 190 20.47 2.57 7.78
CA ALA A 190 20.28 1.59 6.73
C ALA A 190 19.80 2.25 5.44
N LEU A 191 20.30 1.78 4.32
CA LEU A 191 19.85 2.07 2.97
C LEU A 191 19.33 0.77 2.35
N ILE A 192 18.30 0.84 1.54
CA ILE A 192 17.82 -0.29 0.76
C ILE A 192 17.68 0.09 -0.71
N ARG A 193 17.87 -0.85 -1.62
CA ARG A 193 17.34 -0.70 -2.98
C ARG A 193 15.83 -0.58 -2.91
N SER A 194 15.23 0.36 -3.64
CA SER A 194 13.77 0.48 -3.75
C SER A 194 13.11 -0.87 -4.04
N VAL A 195 11.91 -1.06 -3.48
CA VAL A 195 11.06 -2.23 -3.77
C VAL A 195 10.25 -1.91 -5.02
N GLY A 196 10.62 -2.51 -6.13
CA GLY A 196 10.01 -2.29 -7.44
C GLY A 196 10.80 -3.03 -8.52
N THR A 197 10.26 -3.10 -9.72
CA THR A 197 10.87 -3.77 -10.89
C THR A 197 11.13 -2.81 -12.05
N ASP A 198 10.87 -1.53 -11.83
CA ASP A 198 11.24 -0.46 -12.75
C ASP A 198 12.71 0.00 -12.53
N HIS A 199 13.20 0.78 -13.46
CA HIS A 199 14.56 1.33 -13.42
C HIS A 199 14.54 2.86 -13.60
N HIS A 200 13.50 3.52 -13.13
CA HIS A 200 13.42 4.98 -13.10
C HIS A 200 14.26 5.53 -11.94
N ARG A 201 14.83 6.71 -12.14
CA ARG A 201 15.59 7.41 -11.09
C ARG A 201 14.64 8.10 -10.12
N PHE A 202 13.77 7.29 -9.51
CA PHE A 202 12.77 7.63 -8.52
C PHE A 202 12.81 6.59 -7.40
N ALA A 203 12.92 7.04 -6.16
CA ALA A 203 12.96 6.14 -5.01
C ALA A 203 11.54 5.77 -4.56
N HIS A 204 11.30 4.47 -4.29
CA HIS A 204 10.00 3.98 -3.85
C HIS A 204 9.90 3.96 -2.33
N THR A 205 8.90 4.64 -1.79
CA THR A 205 8.60 4.67 -0.36
C THR A 205 7.82 3.42 0.07
N GLY A 206 7.44 3.40 1.33
CA GLY A 206 6.57 2.43 1.96
C GLY A 206 6.80 2.37 3.46
N GLN A 207 5.86 1.74 4.17
CA GLN A 207 5.87 1.64 5.62
C GLN A 207 6.98 0.69 6.09
N MET A 208 7.64 1.09 7.19
CA MET A 208 8.51 0.24 7.98
C MET A 208 8.10 0.29 9.46
N THR A 209 8.49 -0.73 10.21
CA THR A 209 8.22 -0.82 11.64
C THR A 209 9.47 -1.28 12.38
N TYR A 210 9.83 -0.57 13.46
CA TYR A 210 10.90 -1.00 14.36
C TYR A 210 10.43 -2.10 15.28
N ALA A 211 11.27 -3.12 15.50
CA ALA A 211 11.06 -4.11 16.54
C ALA A 211 11.22 -3.46 17.93
N LYS A 212 10.51 -3.99 18.93
CA LYS A 212 10.35 -3.37 20.25
C LYS A 212 11.68 -3.10 20.98
N ASP A 213 12.63 -4.02 20.91
CA ASP A 213 13.88 -3.98 21.68
C ASP A 213 15.11 -3.72 20.79
N VAL A 214 14.94 -3.02 19.67
CA VAL A 214 16.00 -2.71 18.74
C VAL A 214 16.27 -1.22 18.71
N LYS A 215 17.55 -0.84 18.69
CA LYS A 215 17.95 0.55 18.48
C LYS A 215 17.40 1.05 17.15
N LYS A 216 16.59 2.09 17.20
CA LYS A 216 16.05 2.73 16.00
C LYS A 216 17.17 3.44 15.25
N VAL A 217 17.34 3.11 13.98
CA VAL A 217 18.29 3.76 13.09
C VAL A 217 17.53 4.33 11.88
N PRO A 218 17.94 5.49 11.33
CA PRO A 218 17.32 6.02 10.11
C PRO A 218 17.41 5.03 8.96
N VAL A 219 16.33 4.93 8.16
CA VAL A 219 16.30 4.06 6.99
C VAL A 219 15.65 4.75 5.79
N ALA A 220 16.29 4.59 4.62
CA ALA A 220 15.79 5.15 3.37
C ALA A 220 15.99 4.19 2.21
N ALA A 221 15.15 4.33 1.17
CA ALA A 221 15.27 3.60 -0.08
C ALA A 221 15.98 4.45 -1.14
N LEU A 222 16.94 3.87 -1.81
CA LEU A 222 17.58 4.46 -2.99
C LEU A 222 16.77 4.16 -4.25
N SER A 223 16.77 5.06 -5.23
CA SER A 223 16.28 4.70 -6.57
C SER A 223 17.08 3.52 -7.14
N ALA A 224 16.48 2.74 -8.03
CA ALA A 224 17.17 1.59 -8.62
C ALA A 224 18.48 1.98 -9.33
N PRO A 225 18.52 3.05 -10.18
CA PRO A 225 19.77 3.51 -10.78
C PRO A 225 20.82 3.99 -9.77
N ASP A 226 20.41 4.64 -8.67
CA ASP A 226 21.37 5.11 -7.66
C ASP A 226 21.86 3.96 -6.75
N ALA A 227 21.06 2.93 -6.53
CA ALA A 227 21.49 1.68 -5.91
C ALA A 227 22.55 0.97 -6.76
N ASP A 228 22.35 0.88 -8.09
CA ASP A 228 23.34 0.36 -9.02
C ASP A 228 24.62 1.22 -9.03
N GLN A 229 24.48 2.54 -8.96
CA GLN A 229 25.62 3.46 -8.89
C GLN A 229 26.44 3.27 -7.60
N LEU A 230 25.75 3.12 -6.46
CA LEU A 230 26.39 2.82 -5.18
C LEU A 230 27.13 1.48 -5.23
N GLN A 231 26.51 0.44 -5.81
CA GLN A 231 27.12 -0.88 -5.95
C GLN A 231 28.38 -0.82 -6.83
N ARG A 232 28.33 -0.12 -7.98
CA ARG A 232 29.50 0.10 -8.83
C ARG A 232 30.63 0.88 -8.15
N ALA A 233 30.30 1.79 -7.23
CA ALA A 233 31.30 2.50 -6.45
C ALA A 233 31.98 1.56 -5.43
N LEU A 234 31.20 0.71 -4.76
CA LEU A 234 31.69 -0.30 -3.81
C LEU A 234 32.60 -1.36 -4.46
N GLU A 235 32.34 -1.73 -5.69
CA GLU A 235 33.25 -2.60 -6.49
C GLU A 235 34.64 -2.00 -6.74
N ARG A 236 34.78 -0.69 -6.57
CA ARG A 236 36.04 0.06 -6.77
C ARG A 236 36.80 0.41 -5.49
N GLY A 237 36.22 0.10 -4.34
CA GLY A 237 36.80 0.32 -3.02
C GLY A 237 35.78 0.80 -1.99
N ASP A 238 36.30 1.13 -0.82
CA ASP A 238 35.48 1.58 0.30
C ASP A 238 34.74 2.88 -0.01
N VAL A 239 33.45 2.90 0.25
CA VAL A 239 32.56 4.05 0.01
C VAL A 239 32.08 4.63 1.32
N LYS A 240 32.24 5.93 1.48
CA LYS A 240 31.68 6.70 2.58
C LYS A 240 30.54 7.58 2.11
N VAL A 241 29.42 7.55 2.83
CA VAL A 241 28.24 8.35 2.54
C VAL A 241 27.93 9.32 3.68
N LYS A 242 27.19 10.39 3.33
CA LYS A 242 26.50 11.25 4.31
C LYS A 242 25.01 11.22 4.05
N LEU A 243 24.25 11.07 5.15
CA LEU A 243 22.80 11.08 5.17
C LEU A 243 22.30 12.25 5.99
N SER A 244 21.32 12.99 5.47
CA SER A 244 20.56 14.00 6.18
C SER A 244 19.08 13.71 5.92
N LEU A 245 18.45 13.05 6.86
CA LEU A 245 17.06 12.60 6.79
C LEU A 245 16.29 13.24 7.96
N HIS A 246 15.29 14.03 7.65
CA HIS A 246 14.46 14.69 8.65
C HIS A 246 12.99 14.34 8.45
N VAL A 247 12.39 13.84 9.51
CA VAL A 247 10.96 13.49 9.59
C VAL A 247 10.33 14.16 10.79
N GLU A 248 9.05 14.42 10.72
CA GLU A 248 8.27 14.98 11.82
C GLU A 248 7.27 13.93 12.32
N ALA A 249 7.21 13.74 13.64
CA ALA A 249 6.26 12.87 14.31
C ALA A 249 5.63 13.64 15.49
N LYS A 250 4.33 13.91 15.43
CA LYS A 250 3.58 14.68 16.44
C LYS A 250 2.83 13.80 17.45
N GLY A 251 3.01 12.47 17.37
CA GLY A 251 2.20 11.55 18.15
C GLY A 251 0.85 11.26 17.50
N LYS A 252 -0.18 11.05 18.32
CA LYS A 252 -1.54 10.78 17.82
C LYS A 252 -2.18 12.04 17.28
N VAL A 253 -2.75 11.92 16.09
CA VAL A 253 -3.56 12.95 15.44
C VAL A 253 -4.87 12.33 14.95
N GLU A 254 -5.86 13.18 14.66
CA GLU A 254 -7.12 12.74 14.11
C GLU A 254 -6.97 12.39 12.63
N SER A 255 -7.59 11.27 12.24
CA SER A 255 -7.94 10.84 10.89
C SER A 255 -9.41 10.44 10.88
N GLY A 256 -9.93 9.89 9.79
CA GLY A 256 -11.33 9.46 9.75
C GLY A 256 -11.70 8.77 8.44
N ASN A 257 -12.73 7.94 8.52
CA ASN A 257 -13.37 7.33 7.37
C ASN A 257 -14.53 8.21 6.89
N VAL A 258 -14.63 8.43 5.58
CA VAL A 258 -15.77 9.13 4.98
C VAL A 258 -16.75 8.10 4.45
N ILE A 259 -17.99 8.18 4.89
CA ILE A 259 -19.02 7.16 4.67
C ILE A 259 -20.24 7.79 4.00
N ALA A 260 -20.80 7.09 3.03
CA ALA A 260 -22.08 7.42 2.43
C ALA A 260 -22.89 6.16 2.10
N GLU A 261 -24.17 6.30 1.85
CA GLU A 261 -25.05 5.16 1.64
C GLU A 261 -26.02 5.37 0.47
N ILE A 262 -26.41 4.27 -0.16
CA ILE A 262 -27.62 4.11 -0.95
C ILE A 262 -28.58 3.32 -0.10
N PRO A 263 -29.64 3.92 0.49
CA PRO A 263 -30.57 3.22 1.36
C PRO A 263 -31.25 2.04 0.67
N GLY A 264 -31.34 0.92 1.35
CA GLY A 264 -32.02 -0.30 0.91
C GLY A 264 -33.38 -0.50 1.55
N LEU A 265 -34.04 -1.60 1.19
CA LEU A 265 -35.33 -2.01 1.73
C LEU A 265 -35.20 -2.76 3.08
N THR A 266 -34.02 -3.23 3.43
CA THR A 266 -33.72 -3.98 4.65
C THR A 266 -32.56 -3.35 5.42
N ASP A 267 -32.41 -3.73 6.70
CA ASP A 267 -31.29 -3.28 7.57
C ASP A 267 -29.96 -3.96 7.24
N GLU A 268 -29.95 -4.93 6.33
CA GLU A 268 -28.71 -5.58 5.87
C GLU A 268 -27.86 -4.60 5.04
N ILE A 269 -26.55 -4.67 5.21
CA ILE A 269 -25.59 -3.77 4.56
C ILE A 269 -24.64 -4.56 3.67
N VAL A 270 -24.45 -4.08 2.45
CA VAL A 270 -23.33 -4.44 1.58
C VAL A 270 -22.32 -3.29 1.63
N LEU A 271 -21.15 -3.53 2.22
CA LEU A 271 -20.09 -2.54 2.30
C LEU A 271 -19.12 -2.72 1.14
N ILE A 272 -18.83 -1.61 0.46
CA ILE A 272 -17.76 -1.49 -0.53
C ILE A 272 -16.89 -0.30 -0.16
N GLY A 273 -15.59 -0.38 -0.41
CA GLY A 273 -14.70 0.73 -0.05
C GLY A 273 -13.30 0.58 -0.59
N ALA A 274 -12.54 1.66 -0.43
CA ALA A 274 -11.14 1.78 -0.78
C ALA A 274 -10.49 2.77 0.17
N HIS A 275 -9.13 2.76 0.29
CA HIS A 275 -8.51 3.72 1.19
C HIS A 275 -8.30 5.09 0.52
N LEU A 276 -8.54 6.14 1.31
CA LEU A 276 -8.49 7.51 0.83
C LEU A 276 -7.09 8.08 0.84
N ASP A 277 -6.28 7.72 1.82
CA ASP A 277 -4.91 8.21 1.95
C ASP A 277 -3.99 7.71 0.84
N SER A 278 -2.85 8.34 0.70
CA SER A 278 -1.78 7.93 -0.20
C SER A 278 -0.41 8.28 0.36
N TRP A 279 0.65 7.69 -0.18
CA TRP A 279 1.98 8.20 0.04
C TRP A 279 2.16 9.61 -0.54
N ASP A 280 3.13 10.33 0.01
CA ASP A 280 3.40 11.75 -0.28
C ASP A 280 4.26 12.02 -1.53
N LEU A 281 4.84 10.98 -2.14
CA LEU A 281 5.72 11.12 -3.32
C LEU A 281 4.98 11.19 -4.65
N GLY A 282 3.71 10.88 -4.66
CA GLY A 282 2.86 10.93 -5.86
C GLY A 282 1.43 11.28 -5.50
N THR A 283 0.59 11.49 -6.50
CA THR A 283 -0.81 11.88 -6.29
C THR A 283 -1.72 10.74 -5.81
N GLY A 284 -1.20 9.51 -5.68
CA GLY A 284 -1.97 8.34 -5.27
C GLY A 284 -3.11 8.00 -6.23
N ALA A 285 -2.86 8.09 -7.54
CA ALA A 285 -3.89 7.80 -8.55
C ALA A 285 -4.23 6.31 -8.62
N ILE A 286 -3.21 5.44 -8.52
CA ILE A 286 -3.41 3.98 -8.55
C ILE A 286 -3.64 3.44 -7.14
N ASP A 287 -2.83 3.85 -6.17
CA ASP A 287 -2.84 3.42 -4.77
C ASP A 287 -3.26 4.58 -3.84
N ASP A 288 -4.57 4.75 -3.45
CA ASP A 288 -5.69 3.91 -3.91
C ASP A 288 -6.82 4.76 -4.54
N GLY A 289 -6.46 5.87 -5.24
CA GLY A 289 -7.43 6.69 -5.97
C GLY A 289 -8.26 5.87 -6.97
N ALA A 290 -7.64 4.88 -7.62
CA ALA A 290 -8.34 3.97 -8.54
C ALA A 290 -9.40 3.15 -7.80
N GLY A 291 -9.10 2.64 -6.60
CA GLY A 291 -10.07 1.95 -5.76
C GLY A 291 -11.23 2.85 -5.36
N ILE A 292 -10.96 4.11 -4.99
CA ILE A 292 -12.00 5.13 -4.72
C ILE A 292 -12.87 5.33 -5.98
N GLY A 293 -12.26 5.55 -7.15
CA GLY A 293 -13.00 5.74 -8.41
C GLY A 293 -13.87 4.54 -8.78
N ILE A 294 -13.35 3.32 -8.61
CA ILE A 294 -14.07 2.08 -8.91
C ILE A 294 -15.26 1.89 -7.95
N THR A 295 -15.06 2.03 -6.65
CA THR A 295 -16.10 1.77 -5.65
C THR A 295 -17.20 2.80 -5.67
N VAL A 296 -16.85 4.09 -5.71
CA VAL A 296 -17.82 5.20 -5.78
C VAL A 296 -18.53 5.21 -7.13
N GLY A 297 -17.78 5.00 -8.23
CA GLY A 297 -18.35 4.91 -9.58
C GLY A 297 -19.34 3.75 -9.70
N ALA A 298 -19.00 2.55 -9.21
CA ALA A 298 -19.90 1.41 -9.21
C ALA A 298 -21.19 1.68 -8.42
N ALA A 299 -21.07 2.26 -7.21
CA ALA A 299 -22.21 2.64 -6.41
C ALA A 299 -23.11 3.65 -7.13
N LYS A 300 -22.53 4.68 -7.74
CA LYS A 300 -23.29 5.68 -8.52
C LYS A 300 -24.04 5.04 -9.70
N LEU A 301 -23.41 4.14 -10.43
CA LEU A 301 -24.06 3.42 -11.54
C LEU A 301 -25.24 2.56 -11.06
N ILE A 302 -25.14 1.96 -9.87
CA ILE A 302 -26.27 1.23 -9.26
C ILE A 302 -27.39 2.19 -8.87
N MET A 303 -27.07 3.31 -8.25
CA MET A 303 -28.04 4.34 -7.86
C MET A 303 -28.81 4.88 -9.07
N ASP A 304 -28.11 5.07 -10.22
CA ASP A 304 -28.70 5.56 -11.47
C ASP A 304 -29.60 4.53 -12.20
N LEU A 305 -29.76 3.32 -11.66
CA LEU A 305 -30.82 2.41 -12.10
C LEU A 305 -32.20 2.89 -11.68
N ASN A 306 -32.29 3.85 -10.73
CA ASN A 306 -33.53 4.33 -10.12
C ASN A 306 -34.36 3.19 -9.49
N LYS A 307 -33.67 2.18 -8.96
CA LYS A 307 -34.24 1.07 -8.21
C LYS A 307 -33.68 1.07 -6.82
N VAL A 308 -34.54 0.96 -5.79
CA VAL A 308 -34.11 0.80 -4.42
C VAL A 308 -33.47 -0.58 -4.27
N PRO A 309 -32.21 -0.70 -3.84
CA PRO A 309 -31.58 -2.01 -3.63
C PRO A 309 -32.24 -2.73 -2.45
N LYS A 310 -32.18 -4.07 -2.44
CA LYS A 310 -32.71 -4.85 -1.32
C LYS A 310 -31.97 -4.52 -0.02
N ARG A 311 -30.64 -4.47 -0.08
CA ARG A 311 -29.74 -4.12 1.04
C ARG A 311 -29.22 -2.71 0.86
N THR A 312 -28.99 -2.02 1.97
CA THR A 312 -28.25 -0.74 1.95
C THR A 312 -26.84 -0.96 1.40
N ILE A 313 -26.44 -0.15 0.42
CA ILE A 313 -25.05 -0.16 -0.07
C ILE A 313 -24.33 0.96 0.65
N ARG A 314 -23.33 0.59 1.47
CA ARG A 314 -22.46 1.53 2.18
C ARG A 314 -21.13 1.65 1.45
N VAL A 315 -20.79 2.88 1.08
CA VAL A 315 -19.51 3.22 0.45
C VAL A 315 -18.62 3.87 1.50
N VAL A 316 -17.41 3.36 1.64
CA VAL A 316 -16.44 3.86 2.63
C VAL A 316 -15.15 4.26 1.93
N MET A 317 -14.72 5.48 2.17
CA MET A 317 -13.35 5.95 1.90
C MET A 317 -12.60 5.90 3.23
N PHE A 318 -11.74 4.87 3.38
CA PHE A 318 -11.01 4.59 4.62
C PHE A 318 -9.88 5.56 4.88
#